data_f089283b8376e6499e1b9201ef366599
#
_entry.id   f089283b8376e6499e1b9201ef366599
#
_cell.length_a   1.000
_cell.length_b   1.000
_cell.length_c   1.000
_cell.angle_alpha   90.00
_cell.angle_beta   90.00
_cell.angle_gamma   90.00
#
_symmetry.space_group_name_H-M   'P 1'
#
loop_
_entity.id
_entity.type
_entity.pdbx_description
1 polymer ?
#
loop_
_entity_poly.entity_id
_entity_poly.type
_entity_poly.pdbx_seq_one_letter_code
_entity_poly.pdbx_strand_id
1 'polypeptide(L)'
;DRWKKIDESSNLINVSLGLDRGYINGIMPAFPLYILIILGAHTNSSSRLDSPMSSYGHCYQLLIGLAFQSCGINNDRIESYMNFLSYFSMYLFRNKTFLVTTKEFEQFLKEYQADYTIFDLDQYINQLRETGIIRKNNSSNYGFCYEYLYYFFLGKFLSEHFDEYIEEISCIISNLDIEENGHISIFLAHHSKDYRLIQMLDSRLECTFSTFKEAKLNSEELGDFDKQVRELSDNIEFKIGNHSEERRSRLERQDKFEIKFSSKDINS
;
A
#
# COMPACT_ATOMS: atom_id res chain seq x y z
N ASP A 1 -12.17 11.73 18.78
CA ASP A 1 -12.32 11.85 20.24
C ASP A 1 -11.21 11.17 21.06
N ARG A 2 -10.71 9.99 20.65
CA ARG A 2 -9.58 9.33 21.34
C ARG A 2 -8.25 10.02 21.06
N TRP A 3 -8.01 10.48 19.84
CA TRP A 3 -6.82 11.22 19.45
C TRP A 3 -6.70 12.55 20.21
N LYS A 4 -7.79 13.28 20.36
CA LYS A 4 -7.82 14.55 21.12
C LYS A 4 -7.36 14.40 22.56
N LYS A 5 -7.47 13.18 23.15
CA LYS A 5 -6.93 12.87 24.48
C LYS A 5 -5.41 12.64 24.47
N ILE A 6 -4.81 12.39 23.30
CA ILE A 6 -3.38 12.15 23.13
C ILE A 6 -2.67 13.45 22.72
N ASP A 7 -3.33 14.25 21.87
CA ASP A 7 -2.81 15.53 21.39
C ASP A 7 -3.90 16.61 21.43
N GLU A 8 -3.84 17.47 22.44
CA GLU A 8 -4.78 18.58 22.63
C GLU A 8 -4.58 19.72 21.61
N SER A 9 -3.44 19.77 20.93
CA SER A 9 -3.08 20.83 19.96
C SER A 9 -3.63 20.54 18.56
N SER A 10 -4.14 19.30 18.31
CA SER A 10 -4.60 18.89 16.98
C SER A 10 -5.88 19.63 16.57
N ASN A 11 -5.86 20.23 15.38
CA ASN A 11 -7.06 20.79 14.79
C ASN A 11 -7.93 19.68 14.18
N LEU A 12 -8.94 19.24 14.93
CA LEU A 12 -9.82 18.13 14.56
C LEU A 12 -10.51 18.32 13.19
N ILE A 13 -10.75 19.55 12.76
CA ILE A 13 -11.39 19.82 11.47
C ILE A 13 -10.43 19.47 10.33
N ASN A 14 -9.16 19.88 10.42
CA ASN A 14 -8.16 19.57 9.39
C ASN A 14 -7.83 18.08 9.35
N VAL A 15 -7.79 17.43 10.51
CA VAL A 15 -7.58 15.99 10.62
C VAL A 15 -8.74 15.21 9.98
N SER A 16 -10.00 15.61 10.28
CA SER A 16 -11.20 15.00 9.70
C SER A 16 -11.20 15.16 8.17
N LEU A 17 -10.93 16.35 7.67
CA LEU A 17 -10.85 16.62 6.23
C LEU A 17 -9.73 15.82 5.54
N GLY A 18 -8.59 15.63 6.21
CA GLY A 18 -7.49 14.80 5.69
C GLY A 18 -7.86 13.32 5.61
N LEU A 19 -8.52 12.81 6.66
CA LEU A 19 -9.02 11.44 6.70
C LEU A 19 -10.13 11.21 5.67
N ASP A 20 -11.09 12.12 5.57
CA ASP A 20 -12.19 12.01 4.62
C ASP A 20 -11.72 12.00 3.17
N ARG A 21 -10.75 12.85 2.82
CA ARG A 21 -10.16 12.87 1.47
C ARG A 21 -9.42 11.58 1.12
N GLY A 22 -8.71 10.98 2.08
CA GLY A 22 -7.99 9.72 1.88
C GLY A 22 -8.91 8.51 1.74
N TYR A 23 -10.03 8.47 2.49
CA TYR A 23 -10.94 7.33 2.53
C TYR A 23 -12.12 7.44 1.55
N ILE A 24 -12.67 8.65 1.32
CA ILE A 24 -13.83 8.85 0.43
C ILE A 24 -13.51 8.46 -1.01
N ASN A 25 -12.26 8.62 -1.46
CA ASN A 25 -11.85 8.26 -2.81
C ASN A 25 -11.50 6.76 -2.96
N GLY A 26 -11.63 5.94 -1.92
CA GLY A 26 -11.30 4.51 -1.97
C GLY A 26 -9.82 4.20 -2.22
N ILE A 27 -8.97 5.23 -2.13
CA ILE A 27 -7.54 5.14 -2.48
C ILE A 27 -6.73 4.48 -1.36
N MET A 28 -7.20 4.56 -0.11
CA MET A 28 -6.50 3.99 1.04
C MET A 28 -7.41 3.06 1.84
N PRO A 29 -6.95 1.84 2.16
CA PRO A 29 -7.67 0.99 3.10
C PRO A 29 -7.70 1.62 4.49
N ALA A 30 -8.81 1.48 5.21
CA ALA A 30 -9.04 2.09 6.53
C ALA A 30 -8.27 1.36 7.65
N PHE A 31 -6.99 1.12 7.46
CA PHE A 31 -6.15 0.53 8.52
C PHE A 31 -5.76 1.56 9.58
N PRO A 32 -5.74 1.18 10.87
CA PRO A 32 -5.35 2.06 11.96
C PRO A 32 -3.99 2.74 11.76
N LEU A 33 -3.07 2.06 11.09
CA LEU A 33 -1.74 2.58 10.78
C LEU A 33 -1.80 3.83 9.90
N TYR A 34 -2.61 3.83 8.83
CA TYR A 34 -2.75 5.01 7.96
C TYR A 34 -3.37 6.20 8.68
N ILE A 35 -4.35 5.92 9.58
CA ILE A 35 -4.92 6.95 10.43
C ILE A 35 -3.84 7.60 11.30
N LEU A 36 -2.99 6.80 11.93
CA LEU A 36 -1.89 7.29 12.75
C LEU A 36 -0.85 8.10 11.96
N ILE A 37 -0.55 7.70 10.71
CA ILE A 37 0.38 8.43 9.83
C ILE A 37 -0.19 9.80 9.47
N ILE A 38 -1.44 9.86 9.04
CA ILE A 38 -2.10 11.12 8.69
C ILE A 38 -2.15 12.04 9.91
N LEU A 39 -2.48 11.48 11.08
CA LEU A 39 -2.50 12.22 12.33
C LEU A 39 -1.09 12.71 12.72
N GLY A 40 -0.07 11.86 12.64
CA GLY A 40 1.32 12.21 12.93
C GLY A 40 1.88 13.27 11.97
N ALA A 41 1.53 13.21 10.70
CA ALA A 41 1.90 14.21 9.71
C ALA A 41 1.28 15.59 10.01
N HIS A 42 0.03 15.62 10.47
CA HIS A 42 -0.63 16.86 10.86
C HIS A 42 -0.08 17.50 12.15
N THR A 43 0.44 16.69 13.06
CA THR A 43 1.00 17.20 14.33
C THR A 43 2.44 17.69 14.20
N ASN A 44 3.22 17.09 13.31
CA ASN A 44 4.65 17.43 13.12
C ASN A 44 4.92 18.49 12.04
N SER A 45 3.91 18.89 11.27
CA SER A 45 4.13 19.84 10.18
C SER A 45 3.91 21.28 10.59
N SER A 46 5.01 21.93 10.94
CA SER A 46 5.23 23.35 10.62
C SER A 46 5.50 23.57 9.11
N SER A 47 5.52 22.54 8.29
CA SER A 47 5.65 22.58 6.83
C SER A 47 4.29 22.36 6.19
N ARG A 48 3.84 23.39 5.47
CA ARG A 48 2.62 23.41 4.67
C ARG A 48 2.50 22.14 3.83
N LEU A 49 1.55 21.29 4.17
CA LEU A 49 1.04 20.26 3.27
C LEU A 49 0.15 20.93 2.21
N ASP A 50 0.74 21.87 1.45
CA ASP A 50 0.07 22.53 0.31
C ASP A 50 0.00 21.60 -0.92
N SER A 51 0.62 20.41 -0.85
CA SER A 51 0.45 19.36 -1.84
C SER A 51 -0.68 18.44 -1.40
N PRO A 52 -1.63 18.08 -2.26
CA PRO A 52 -2.69 17.17 -1.89
C PRO A 52 -2.05 15.87 -1.42
N MET A 53 -2.20 15.54 -0.13
CA MET A 53 -1.85 14.22 0.45
C MET A 53 -2.72 13.10 -0.17
N SER A 54 -3.09 13.29 -1.42
CA SER A 54 -4.01 12.47 -2.18
C SER A 54 -3.33 11.30 -2.86
N SER A 55 -1.99 11.23 -2.87
CA SER A 55 -1.33 10.09 -3.47
C SER A 55 -0.98 9.07 -2.39
N TYR A 56 -1.46 7.88 -2.60
CA TYR A 56 -1.19 6.66 -1.85
C TYR A 56 0.32 6.47 -1.57
N GLY A 57 1.17 6.71 -2.55
CA GLY A 57 2.61 6.63 -2.42
C GLY A 57 3.21 7.64 -1.43
N HIS A 58 2.66 8.85 -1.32
CA HIS A 58 3.11 9.84 -0.34
C HIS A 58 2.93 9.39 1.10
N CYS A 59 1.84 8.69 1.40
CA CYS A 59 1.60 8.15 2.74
C CYS A 59 2.66 7.10 3.11
N TYR A 60 3.02 6.23 2.15
CA TYR A 60 4.09 5.24 2.38
C TYR A 60 5.46 5.89 2.53
N GLN A 61 5.75 6.91 1.74
CA GLN A 61 7.00 7.66 1.86
C GLN A 61 7.15 8.31 3.23
N LEU A 62 6.07 8.90 3.77
CA LEU A 62 6.04 9.47 5.12
C LEU A 62 6.21 8.38 6.20
N LEU A 63 5.49 7.25 6.06
CA LEU A 63 5.59 6.12 6.98
C LEU A 63 7.02 5.61 7.06
N ILE A 64 7.65 5.36 5.92
CA ILE A 64 9.03 4.87 5.83
C ILE A 64 9.98 5.91 6.46
N GLY A 65 9.81 7.20 6.17
CA GLY A 65 10.59 8.28 6.77
C GLY A 65 10.48 8.33 8.29
N LEU A 66 9.26 8.21 8.83
CA LEU A 66 9.02 8.15 10.28
C LEU A 66 9.64 6.89 10.91
N ALA A 67 9.56 5.73 10.26
CA ALA A 67 10.18 4.50 10.72
C ALA A 67 11.70 4.64 10.79
N PHE A 68 12.33 5.23 9.78
CA PHE A 68 13.77 5.51 9.80
C PHE A 68 14.16 6.48 10.92
N GLN A 69 13.42 7.58 11.07
CA GLN A 69 13.64 8.56 12.15
C GLN A 69 13.52 7.92 13.53
N SER A 70 12.51 7.10 13.77
CA SER A 70 12.28 6.46 15.07
C SER A 70 13.42 5.51 15.49
N CYS A 71 14.14 4.94 14.53
CA CYS A 71 15.31 4.08 14.72
C CYS A 71 16.65 4.85 14.67
N GLY A 72 16.62 6.20 14.65
CA GLY A 72 17.82 7.03 14.66
C GLY A 72 18.67 6.94 13.39
N ILE A 73 18.06 6.57 12.26
CA ILE A 73 18.74 6.55 10.96
C ILE A 73 18.90 8.00 10.50
N ASN A 74 20.16 8.42 10.31
CA ASN A 74 20.48 9.77 9.86
C ASN A 74 20.03 10.02 8.42
N ASN A 75 19.68 11.26 8.10
CA ASN A 75 19.17 11.65 6.78
C ASN A 75 20.15 11.34 5.64
N ASP A 76 21.47 11.41 5.88
CA ASP A 76 22.51 11.07 4.90
C ASP A 76 22.56 9.57 4.55
N ARG A 77 22.00 8.71 5.40
CA ARG A 77 21.93 7.26 5.18
C ARG A 77 20.61 6.77 4.63
N ILE A 78 19.56 7.58 4.67
CA ILE A 78 18.20 7.17 4.23
C ILE A 78 18.21 6.62 2.80
N GLU A 79 18.91 7.30 1.89
CA GLU A 79 18.96 6.87 0.48
C GLU A 79 19.61 5.49 0.33
N SER A 80 20.63 5.16 1.10
CA SER A 80 21.25 3.83 1.13
C SER A 80 20.25 2.75 1.55
N TYR A 81 19.44 3.01 2.59
CA TYR A 81 18.40 2.08 3.05
C TYR A 81 17.26 1.94 2.03
N MET A 82 16.84 3.04 1.40
CA MET A 82 15.82 3.02 0.35
C MET A 82 16.30 2.21 -0.86
N ASN A 83 17.56 2.39 -1.27
CA ASN A 83 18.17 1.64 -2.34
C ASN A 83 18.23 0.13 -2.02
N PHE A 84 18.74 -0.23 -0.86
CA PHE A 84 18.78 -1.63 -0.41
C PHE A 84 17.40 -2.30 -0.46
N LEU A 85 16.38 -1.63 0.06
CA LEU A 85 15.02 -2.17 0.08
C LEU A 85 14.42 -2.30 -1.32
N SER A 86 14.74 -1.38 -2.24
CA SER A 86 14.30 -1.49 -3.63
C SER A 86 14.97 -2.66 -4.35
N TYR A 87 16.26 -2.90 -4.15
CA TYR A 87 16.95 -4.09 -4.68
C TYR A 87 16.44 -5.38 -4.05
N PHE A 88 16.17 -5.38 -2.74
CA PHE A 88 15.59 -6.54 -2.06
C PHE A 88 14.19 -6.87 -2.59
N SER A 89 13.36 -5.88 -2.87
CA SER A 89 12.05 -6.10 -3.48
C SER A 89 12.16 -6.72 -4.88
N MET A 90 13.11 -6.26 -5.69
CA MET A 90 13.37 -6.84 -7.01
C MET A 90 13.92 -8.26 -6.93
N TYR A 91 14.75 -8.57 -5.94
CA TYR A 91 15.21 -9.93 -5.70
C TYR A 91 14.04 -10.87 -5.36
N LEU A 92 13.09 -10.44 -4.51
CA LEU A 92 11.87 -11.20 -4.21
C LEU A 92 11.00 -11.38 -5.46
N PHE A 93 10.83 -10.33 -6.27
CA PHE A 93 10.06 -10.37 -7.52
C PHE A 93 10.61 -11.40 -8.51
N ARG A 94 11.93 -11.40 -8.75
CA ARG A 94 12.61 -12.37 -9.63
C ARG A 94 12.44 -13.81 -9.16
N ASN A 95 12.43 -14.04 -7.84
CA ASN A 95 12.23 -15.36 -7.24
C ASN A 95 10.76 -15.72 -7.05
N LYS A 96 9.81 -14.84 -7.44
CA LYS A 96 8.36 -15.04 -7.32
C LYS A 96 7.94 -15.46 -5.90
N THR A 97 8.47 -14.78 -4.90
CA THR A 97 8.22 -15.06 -3.48
C THR A 97 8.17 -13.79 -2.65
N PHE A 98 7.42 -13.80 -1.56
CA PHE A 98 7.40 -12.73 -0.56
C PHE A 98 8.36 -12.99 0.61
N LEU A 99 8.89 -14.21 0.72
CA LEU A 99 9.77 -14.63 1.79
C LEU A 99 10.94 -15.44 1.23
N VAL A 100 12.13 -15.15 1.72
CA VAL A 100 13.35 -15.88 1.39
C VAL A 100 13.98 -16.48 2.64
N THR A 101 14.57 -17.66 2.50
CA THR A 101 15.33 -18.30 3.59
C THR A 101 16.55 -17.48 3.97
N THR A 102 17.15 -17.76 5.12
CA THR A 102 18.41 -17.12 5.54
C THR A 102 19.51 -17.29 4.48
N LYS A 103 19.59 -18.47 3.86
CA LYS A 103 20.61 -18.74 2.81
C LYS A 103 20.38 -17.90 1.56
N GLU A 104 19.16 -17.77 1.10
CA GLU A 104 18.79 -16.93 -0.05
C GLU A 104 19.01 -15.43 0.26
N PHE A 105 18.71 -15.02 1.49
CA PHE A 105 18.98 -13.66 1.93
C PHE A 105 20.48 -13.36 1.97
N GLU A 106 21.31 -14.30 2.45
CA GLU A 106 22.77 -14.18 2.38
C GLU A 106 23.28 -14.13 0.94
N GLN A 107 22.65 -14.85 0.03
CA GLN A 107 22.94 -14.78 -1.41
C GLN A 107 22.64 -13.38 -1.95
N PHE A 108 21.46 -12.85 -1.66
CA PHE A 108 21.09 -11.47 -2.02
C PHE A 108 22.08 -10.45 -1.46
N LEU A 109 22.50 -10.59 -0.20
CA LEU A 109 23.48 -9.69 0.40
C LEU A 109 24.82 -9.69 -0.34
N LYS A 110 25.28 -10.86 -0.78
CA LYS A 110 26.52 -10.97 -1.57
C LYS A 110 26.38 -10.30 -2.94
N GLU A 111 25.24 -10.50 -3.60
CA GLU A 111 24.95 -9.85 -4.89
C GLU A 111 24.90 -8.33 -4.73
N TYR A 112 24.18 -7.83 -3.70
CA TYR A 112 24.09 -6.40 -3.44
C TYR A 112 25.45 -5.77 -3.08
N GLN A 113 26.26 -6.44 -2.27
CA GLN A 113 27.59 -5.96 -1.86
C GLN A 113 28.63 -5.97 -3.00
N ALA A 114 28.36 -6.63 -4.13
CA ALA A 114 29.22 -6.55 -5.30
C ALA A 114 29.23 -5.13 -5.91
N ASP A 115 28.08 -4.43 -5.82
CA ASP A 115 27.90 -3.10 -6.40
C ASP A 115 27.88 -1.99 -5.34
N TYR A 116 27.47 -2.31 -4.09
CA TYR A 116 27.25 -1.34 -3.02
C TYR A 116 28.00 -1.71 -1.75
N THR A 117 28.76 -0.77 -1.20
CA THR A 117 29.50 -0.98 0.06
C THR A 117 28.62 -0.74 1.28
N ILE A 118 28.52 -1.75 2.15
CA ILE A 118 27.92 -1.63 3.49
C ILE A 118 29.03 -1.87 4.52
N PHE A 119 29.31 -0.87 5.37
CA PHE A 119 30.45 -0.93 6.31
C PHE A 119 30.22 -1.91 7.46
N ASP A 120 29.00 -1.93 8.03
CA ASP A 120 28.61 -2.83 9.13
C ASP A 120 27.25 -3.47 8.76
N LEU A 121 27.36 -4.65 8.14
CA LEU A 121 26.19 -5.36 7.61
C LEU A 121 25.22 -5.78 8.72
N ASP A 122 25.76 -6.26 9.85
CA ASP A 122 24.92 -6.76 10.95
C ASP A 122 24.14 -5.60 11.60
N GLN A 123 24.81 -4.48 11.86
CA GLN A 123 24.16 -3.27 12.35
C GLN A 123 23.12 -2.77 11.35
N TYR A 124 23.45 -2.76 10.07
CA TYR A 124 22.58 -2.29 9.00
C TYR A 124 21.28 -3.11 8.94
N ILE A 125 21.38 -4.43 8.90
CA ILE A 125 20.23 -5.34 8.86
C ILE A 125 19.42 -5.27 10.16
N ASN A 126 20.07 -5.15 11.32
CA ASN A 126 19.37 -5.00 12.59
C ASN A 126 18.58 -3.68 12.64
N GLN A 127 19.16 -2.57 12.20
CA GLN A 127 18.44 -1.30 12.08
C GLN A 127 17.23 -1.43 11.16
N LEU A 128 17.36 -2.05 9.98
CA LEU A 128 16.22 -2.30 9.08
C LEU A 128 15.11 -3.14 9.73
N ARG A 129 15.46 -4.11 10.57
CA ARG A 129 14.46 -4.90 11.32
C ARG A 129 13.79 -4.09 12.41
N GLU A 130 14.52 -3.23 13.10
CA GLU A 130 13.97 -2.33 14.12
C GLU A 130 12.99 -1.31 13.54
N THR A 131 13.16 -0.88 12.29
CA THR A 131 12.17 -0.02 11.61
C THR A 131 10.81 -0.69 11.41
N GLY A 132 10.73 -2.03 11.51
CA GLY A 132 9.52 -2.78 11.17
C GLY A 132 9.20 -2.82 9.66
N ILE A 133 10.15 -2.45 8.79
CA ILE A 133 9.98 -2.52 7.32
C ILE A 133 10.23 -3.95 6.84
N ILE A 134 11.31 -4.57 7.32
CA ILE A 134 11.59 -5.98 7.07
C ILE A 134 11.46 -6.80 8.35
N ARG A 135 11.12 -8.07 8.19
CA ARG A 135 11.00 -9.02 9.31
C ARG A 135 11.80 -10.28 9.04
N LYS A 136 12.21 -10.92 10.13
CA LYS A 136 12.62 -12.31 10.15
C LYS A 136 11.55 -13.09 10.90
N ASN A 137 10.90 -14.05 10.25
CA ASN A 137 9.86 -14.85 10.88
C ASN A 137 10.45 -15.97 11.76
N ASN A 138 9.56 -16.72 12.46
CA ASN A 138 9.97 -17.81 13.34
C ASN A 138 10.72 -18.95 12.61
N SER A 139 10.50 -19.10 11.30
CA SER A 139 11.20 -20.06 10.43
C SER A 139 12.52 -19.49 9.87
N SER A 140 12.99 -18.38 10.39
CA SER A 140 14.20 -17.68 9.93
C SER A 140 14.16 -17.17 8.48
N ASN A 141 12.98 -16.97 7.92
CA ASN A 141 12.81 -16.38 6.60
C ASN A 141 12.70 -14.85 6.70
N TYR A 142 13.26 -14.16 5.71
CA TYR A 142 13.25 -12.71 5.59
C TYR A 142 12.23 -12.25 4.54
N GLY A 143 11.56 -11.13 4.79
CA GLY A 143 10.64 -10.47 3.87
C GLY A 143 10.17 -9.13 4.41
N PHE A 144 9.35 -8.43 3.64
CA PHE A 144 8.71 -7.21 4.11
C PHE A 144 7.66 -7.52 5.18
N CYS A 145 7.49 -6.61 6.14
CA CYS A 145 6.45 -6.76 7.18
C CYS A 145 5.04 -6.68 6.61
N TYR A 146 4.86 -5.85 5.58
CA TYR A 146 3.61 -5.64 4.88
C TYR A 146 3.84 -5.71 3.37
N GLU A 147 2.94 -6.33 2.64
CA GLU A 147 3.02 -6.50 1.18
C GLU A 147 3.07 -5.16 0.44
N TYR A 148 2.35 -4.16 0.94
CA TYR A 148 2.38 -2.82 0.36
C TYR A 148 3.75 -2.14 0.41
N LEU A 149 4.59 -2.45 1.41
CA LEU A 149 5.99 -1.98 1.44
C LEU A 149 6.79 -2.64 0.32
N TYR A 150 6.58 -3.93 0.07
CA TYR A 150 7.18 -4.62 -1.08
C TYR A 150 6.76 -3.96 -2.40
N TYR A 151 5.47 -3.70 -2.62
CA TYR A 151 4.99 -3.03 -3.84
C TYR A 151 5.56 -1.62 -3.99
N PHE A 152 5.66 -0.86 -2.90
CA PHE A 152 6.26 0.47 -2.89
C PHE A 152 7.72 0.45 -3.36
N PHE A 153 8.54 -0.43 -2.77
CA PHE A 153 9.96 -0.52 -3.12
C PHE A 153 10.19 -1.14 -4.49
N LEU A 154 9.36 -2.09 -4.92
CA LEU A 154 9.41 -2.63 -6.27
C LEU A 154 9.06 -1.57 -7.31
N GLY A 155 8.01 -0.76 -7.07
CA GLY A 155 7.67 0.38 -7.90
C GLY A 155 8.80 1.39 -7.99
N LYS A 156 9.50 1.68 -6.88
CA LYS A 156 10.70 2.52 -6.86
C LYS A 156 11.80 1.93 -7.74
N PHE A 157 12.17 0.66 -7.55
CA PHE A 157 13.20 -0.01 -8.33
C PHE A 157 12.89 0.06 -9.83
N LEU A 158 11.70 -0.35 -10.23
CA LEU A 158 11.28 -0.37 -11.64
C LEU A 158 11.24 1.03 -12.25
N SER A 159 10.91 2.07 -11.46
CA SER A 159 10.92 3.45 -11.94
C SER A 159 12.34 3.98 -12.21
N GLU A 160 13.31 3.56 -11.41
CA GLU A 160 14.73 3.95 -11.53
C GLU A 160 15.46 3.18 -12.63
N HIS A 161 14.98 1.98 -12.98
CA HIS A 161 15.55 1.10 -14.00
C HIS A 161 14.57 0.87 -15.16
N PHE A 162 13.78 1.90 -15.52
CA PHE A 162 12.65 1.78 -16.43
C PHE A 162 13.01 1.14 -17.79
N ASP A 163 14.10 1.59 -18.41
CA ASP A 163 14.51 1.10 -19.72
C ASP A 163 15.04 -0.35 -19.68
N GLU A 164 15.66 -0.74 -18.58
CA GLU A 164 16.20 -2.09 -18.39
C GLU A 164 15.08 -3.12 -18.18
N TYR A 165 13.98 -2.72 -17.49
CA TYR A 165 12.88 -3.59 -17.11
C TYR A 165 11.57 -3.27 -17.84
N ILE A 166 11.66 -2.70 -19.05
CA ILE A 166 10.48 -2.30 -19.83
C ILE A 166 9.56 -3.48 -20.15
N GLU A 167 10.10 -4.68 -20.33
CA GLU A 167 9.32 -5.89 -20.63
C GLU A 167 8.52 -6.34 -19.41
N GLU A 168 9.13 -6.36 -18.23
CA GLU A 168 8.47 -6.68 -16.96
C GLU A 168 7.39 -5.65 -16.63
N ILE A 169 7.69 -4.37 -16.80
CA ILE A 169 6.74 -3.26 -16.61
C ILE A 169 5.54 -3.44 -17.56
N SER A 170 5.80 -3.75 -18.82
CA SER A 170 4.76 -4.01 -19.83
C SER A 170 3.91 -5.21 -19.44
N CYS A 171 4.52 -6.27 -18.93
CA CYS A 171 3.81 -7.45 -18.45
C CYS A 171 2.91 -7.13 -17.25
N ILE A 172 3.39 -6.37 -16.27
CA ILE A 172 2.64 -5.92 -15.10
C ILE A 172 1.42 -5.10 -15.54
N ILE A 173 1.62 -4.11 -16.43
CA ILE A 173 0.54 -3.23 -16.92
C ILE A 173 -0.47 -4.00 -17.77
N SER A 174 -0.04 -5.00 -18.53
CA SER A 174 -0.95 -5.81 -19.35
C SER A 174 -1.89 -6.68 -18.51
N ASN A 175 -1.56 -6.94 -17.25
CA ASN A 175 -2.29 -7.80 -16.33
C ASN A 175 -2.75 -7.04 -15.07
N LEU A 176 -3.36 -5.85 -15.24
CA LEU A 176 -3.86 -5.02 -14.12
C LEU A 176 -5.06 -5.64 -13.37
N ASP A 177 -5.68 -6.68 -13.91
CA ASP A 177 -6.69 -7.50 -13.29
C ASP A 177 -6.13 -8.35 -12.13
N ILE A 178 -4.83 -8.56 -12.08
CA ILE A 178 -4.13 -9.15 -10.93
C ILE A 178 -3.89 -8.05 -9.90
N GLU A 179 -4.41 -8.22 -8.67
CA GLU A 179 -4.36 -7.23 -7.60
C GLU A 179 -2.92 -6.75 -7.30
N GLU A 180 -1.97 -7.67 -7.25
CA GLU A 180 -0.55 -7.36 -7.06
C GLU A 180 -0.03 -6.39 -8.13
N ASN A 181 -0.32 -6.66 -9.41
CA ASN A 181 0.11 -5.80 -10.52
C ASN A 181 -0.54 -4.41 -10.46
N GLY A 182 -1.79 -4.34 -10.03
CA GLY A 182 -2.49 -3.07 -9.79
C GLY A 182 -1.77 -2.22 -8.75
N HIS A 183 -1.41 -2.82 -7.61
CA HIS A 183 -0.67 -2.12 -6.55
C HIS A 183 0.74 -1.70 -6.99
N ILE A 184 1.48 -2.58 -7.65
CA ILE A 184 2.80 -2.24 -8.20
C ILE A 184 2.69 -1.08 -9.18
N SER A 185 1.69 -1.07 -10.07
CA SER A 185 1.48 0.00 -11.05
C SER A 185 1.17 1.35 -10.41
N ILE A 186 0.41 1.39 -9.31
CA ILE A 186 0.14 2.61 -8.54
C ILE A 186 1.44 3.19 -7.98
N PHE A 187 2.28 2.35 -7.35
CA PHE A 187 3.55 2.81 -6.79
C PHE A 187 4.58 3.15 -7.88
N LEU A 188 4.59 2.40 -8.97
CA LEU A 188 5.42 2.70 -10.13
C LEU A 188 5.06 4.08 -10.71
N ALA A 189 3.77 4.39 -10.88
CA ALA A 189 3.32 5.71 -11.32
C ALA A 189 3.63 6.83 -10.31
N HIS A 190 3.67 6.52 -9.00
CA HIS A 190 4.08 7.47 -7.98
C HIS A 190 5.56 7.86 -8.08
N HIS A 191 6.44 6.88 -8.33
CA HIS A 191 7.89 7.09 -8.39
C HIS A 191 8.37 7.57 -9.76
N SER A 192 7.71 7.15 -10.83
CA SER A 192 8.14 7.43 -12.20
C SER A 192 7.81 8.87 -12.61
N LYS A 193 8.76 9.47 -13.33
CA LYS A 193 8.55 10.71 -14.09
C LYS A 193 8.49 10.47 -15.59
N ASP A 194 8.53 9.21 -16.02
CA ASP A 194 8.54 8.83 -17.42
C ASP A 194 7.13 8.85 -18.02
N TYR A 195 6.93 9.69 -19.03
CA TYR A 195 5.65 9.83 -19.71
C TYR A 195 5.18 8.54 -20.41
N ARG A 196 6.11 7.70 -20.83
CA ARG A 196 5.81 6.41 -21.47
C ARG A 196 4.97 5.50 -20.58
N LEU A 197 5.24 5.53 -19.27
CA LEU A 197 4.45 4.77 -18.29
C LEU A 197 2.98 5.19 -18.30
N ILE A 198 2.73 6.51 -18.30
CA ILE A 198 1.36 7.04 -18.33
C ILE A 198 0.66 6.61 -19.62
N GLN A 199 1.33 6.68 -20.77
CA GLN A 199 0.78 6.21 -22.03
C GLN A 199 0.46 4.71 -22.02
N MET A 200 1.31 3.87 -21.44
CA MET A 200 1.06 2.43 -21.33
C MET A 200 -0.16 2.15 -20.44
N LEU A 201 -0.28 2.83 -19.29
CA LEU A 201 -1.43 2.70 -18.38
C LEU A 201 -2.73 3.16 -19.05
N ASP A 202 -2.71 4.33 -19.70
CA ASP A 202 -3.86 4.91 -20.39
C ASP A 202 -4.38 3.97 -21.49
N SER A 203 -3.48 3.52 -22.37
CA SER A 203 -3.81 2.56 -23.43
C SER A 203 -4.40 1.25 -22.88
N ARG A 204 -3.89 0.75 -21.76
CA ARG A 204 -4.41 -0.47 -21.14
C ARG A 204 -5.80 -0.26 -20.54
N LEU A 205 -6.02 0.87 -19.87
CA LEU A 205 -7.31 1.22 -19.28
C LEU A 205 -8.38 1.44 -20.36
N GLU A 206 -8.07 2.13 -21.44
CA GLU A 206 -8.97 2.29 -22.59
C GLU A 206 -9.38 0.93 -23.18
N CYS A 207 -8.42 0.01 -23.39
CA CYS A 207 -8.71 -1.33 -23.87
C CYS A 207 -9.60 -2.12 -22.90
N THR A 208 -9.35 -2.01 -21.59
CA THR A 208 -10.09 -2.75 -20.56
C THR A 208 -11.57 -2.40 -20.56
N PHE A 209 -11.91 -1.12 -20.78
CA PHE A 209 -13.29 -0.64 -20.77
C PHE A 209 -13.93 -0.53 -22.17
N SER A 210 -13.19 -0.82 -23.25
CA SER A 210 -13.66 -0.67 -24.64
C SER A 210 -14.90 -1.51 -24.97
N THR A 211 -15.11 -2.63 -24.27
CA THR A 211 -16.27 -3.52 -24.44
C THR A 211 -17.51 -3.06 -23.69
N PHE A 212 -17.38 -2.14 -22.75
CA PHE A 212 -18.47 -1.63 -21.94
C PHE A 212 -19.09 -0.40 -22.61
N LYS A 213 -20.41 -0.31 -22.58
CA LYS A 213 -21.11 0.91 -23.00
C LYS A 213 -20.87 2.02 -21.99
N GLU A 214 -20.64 3.23 -22.48
CA GLU A 214 -20.58 4.41 -21.62
C GLU A 214 -21.86 4.55 -20.80
N ALA A 215 -21.75 4.78 -19.51
CA ALA A 215 -22.87 5.10 -18.64
C ALA A 215 -23.43 6.47 -19.07
N LYS A 216 -24.66 6.49 -19.61
CA LYS A 216 -25.28 7.72 -20.14
C LYS A 216 -26.09 8.49 -19.10
N LEU A 217 -26.21 7.98 -17.87
CA LEU A 217 -27.03 8.58 -16.80
C LEU A 217 -28.42 9.03 -17.30
N ASN A 218 -28.98 8.27 -18.26
CA ASN A 218 -30.32 8.53 -18.77
C ASN A 218 -31.36 8.03 -17.76
N SER A 219 -32.64 8.41 -17.97
CA SER A 219 -33.71 8.09 -17.05
C SER A 219 -33.95 6.59 -16.86
N GLU A 220 -33.56 5.74 -17.82
CA GLU A 220 -33.67 4.29 -17.72
C GLU A 220 -32.57 3.72 -16.79
N GLU A 221 -31.30 4.13 -16.99
CA GLU A 221 -30.20 3.69 -16.14
C GLU A 221 -30.33 4.20 -14.70
N LEU A 222 -30.81 5.44 -14.51
CA LEU A 222 -31.11 6.00 -13.19
C LEU A 222 -32.30 5.29 -12.54
N GLY A 223 -33.30 4.89 -13.31
CA GLY A 223 -34.47 4.15 -12.79
C GLY A 223 -34.11 2.79 -12.20
N ASP A 224 -33.19 2.06 -12.83
CA ASP A 224 -32.69 0.79 -12.31
C ASP A 224 -31.82 0.99 -11.07
N PHE A 225 -31.02 2.04 -11.00
CA PHE A 225 -30.24 2.40 -9.84
C PHE A 225 -31.13 2.82 -8.66
N ASP A 226 -32.13 3.68 -8.91
CA ASP A 226 -33.12 4.09 -7.93
C ASP A 226 -33.92 2.91 -7.36
N LYS A 227 -34.23 1.92 -8.20
CA LYS A 227 -34.90 0.70 -7.78
C LYS A 227 -34.03 -0.13 -6.84
N GLN A 228 -32.75 -0.32 -7.16
CA GLN A 228 -31.78 -1.00 -6.29
C GLN A 228 -31.57 -0.27 -4.97
N VAL A 229 -31.48 1.07 -4.99
CA VAL A 229 -31.36 1.89 -3.77
C VAL A 229 -32.62 1.77 -2.90
N ARG A 230 -33.82 1.74 -3.47
CA ARG A 230 -35.07 1.53 -2.74
C ARG A 230 -35.13 0.13 -2.14
N GLU A 231 -34.79 -0.90 -2.89
CA GLU A 231 -34.74 -2.28 -2.38
C GLU A 231 -33.73 -2.44 -1.23
N LEU A 232 -32.62 -1.72 -1.27
CA LEU A 232 -31.63 -1.66 -0.17
C LEU A 232 -32.17 -0.90 1.03
N SER A 233 -32.86 0.23 0.82
CA SER A 233 -33.42 1.03 1.93
C SER A 233 -34.62 0.34 2.61
N ASP A 234 -35.43 -0.38 1.88
CA ASP A 234 -36.57 -1.16 2.44
C ASP A 234 -36.10 -2.35 3.30
N ASN A 235 -34.84 -2.81 3.08
CA ASN A 235 -34.22 -3.85 3.90
C ASN A 235 -33.40 -3.32 5.10
N ILE A 236 -33.30 -2.00 5.28
CA ILE A 236 -32.65 -1.39 6.44
C ILE A 236 -33.72 -1.24 7.56
N GLU A 237 -33.99 -2.33 8.25
CA GLU A 237 -34.67 -2.25 9.55
C GLU A 237 -33.74 -1.59 10.56
N PHE A 238 -34.04 -0.35 10.96
CA PHE A 238 -33.39 0.28 12.11
C PHE A 238 -33.84 -0.45 13.39
N LYS A 239 -33.16 -1.55 13.71
CA LYS A 239 -33.31 -2.14 15.05
C LYS A 239 -32.60 -1.22 16.03
N ILE A 240 -33.39 -0.63 16.94
CA ILE A 240 -32.88 0.05 18.13
C ILE A 240 -32.28 -1.03 19.02
N GLY A 241 -31.02 -1.38 18.77
CA GLY A 241 -30.24 -2.43 19.42
C GLY A 241 -28.83 -1.95 19.78
N ASN A 242 -28.16 -2.72 20.59
CA ASN A 242 -26.80 -2.41 21.05
C ASN A 242 -25.81 -2.48 19.88
N HIS A 243 -25.53 -1.34 19.25
CA HIS A 243 -24.64 -1.23 18.07
C HIS A 243 -23.26 -1.90 18.23
N SER A 244 -22.80 -2.08 19.46
CA SER A 244 -21.52 -2.76 19.73
C SER A 244 -21.61 -4.28 19.55
N GLU A 245 -22.72 -4.90 19.90
CA GLU A 245 -22.95 -6.34 19.74
C GLU A 245 -23.24 -6.71 18.28
N GLU A 246 -24.00 -5.88 17.57
CA GLU A 246 -24.24 -6.08 16.13
C GLU A 246 -22.96 -5.96 15.30
N ARG A 247 -22.12 -4.97 15.64
CA ARG A 247 -20.82 -4.80 14.98
C ARG A 247 -19.90 -6.00 15.23
N ARG A 248 -19.89 -6.52 16.47
CA ARG A 248 -19.12 -7.71 16.84
C ARG A 248 -19.60 -8.94 16.08
N SER A 249 -20.92 -9.16 16.00
CA SER A 249 -21.53 -10.27 15.26
C SER A 249 -21.27 -10.18 13.75
N ARG A 250 -21.17 -8.96 13.20
CA ARG A 250 -20.86 -8.74 11.78
C ARG A 250 -19.39 -9.08 11.49
N LEU A 251 -18.46 -8.66 12.34
CA LEU A 251 -17.05 -8.99 12.23
C LEU A 251 -16.80 -10.50 12.38
N GLU A 252 -17.45 -11.15 13.36
CA GLU A 252 -17.34 -12.61 13.54
C GLU A 252 -17.88 -13.42 12.34
N ARG A 253 -18.89 -12.90 11.61
CA ARG A 253 -19.37 -13.52 10.36
C ARG A 253 -18.42 -13.31 9.21
N GLN A 254 -17.80 -12.14 9.12
CA GLN A 254 -16.81 -11.81 8.10
C GLN A 254 -15.56 -12.67 8.27
N ASP A 255 -15.03 -12.79 9.48
CA ASP A 255 -13.90 -13.65 9.82
C ASP A 255 -14.18 -15.13 9.48
N LYS A 256 -15.39 -15.63 9.78
CA LYS A 256 -15.80 -17.00 9.41
C LYS A 256 -15.91 -17.21 7.91
N PHE A 257 -16.28 -16.17 7.16
CA PHE A 257 -16.38 -16.22 5.71
C PHE A 257 -14.99 -16.27 5.09
N GLU A 258 -14.06 -15.43 5.56
CA GLU A 258 -12.67 -15.39 5.11
C GLU A 258 -11.91 -16.71 5.40
N ILE A 259 -12.09 -17.28 6.61
CA ILE A 259 -11.51 -18.58 6.96
C ILE A 259 -12.04 -19.69 6.04
N LYS A 260 -13.31 -19.63 5.63
CA LYS A 260 -13.93 -20.65 4.77
C LYS A 260 -13.44 -20.56 3.31
N PHE A 261 -13.04 -19.38 2.85
CA PHE A 261 -12.42 -19.20 1.53
C PHE A 261 -10.94 -19.61 1.54
N SER A 262 -10.18 -19.18 2.55
CA SER A 262 -8.77 -19.60 2.70
C SER A 262 -8.57 -21.11 2.83
N SER A 263 -9.56 -21.85 3.35
CA SER A 263 -9.49 -23.31 3.46
C SER A 263 -9.88 -24.05 2.17
N LYS A 264 -10.47 -23.40 1.18
CA LYS A 264 -10.81 -23.99 -0.12
C LYS A 264 -9.65 -23.95 -1.10
N ASP A 265 -8.80 -22.91 -1.02
CA ASP A 265 -7.63 -22.74 -1.91
C ASP A 265 -6.44 -23.63 -1.53
N ILE A 266 -6.49 -24.31 -0.37
CA ILE A 266 -5.44 -25.25 0.08
C ILE A 266 -5.69 -26.69 -0.41
N ASN A 267 -6.89 -27.00 -0.95
CA ASN A 267 -7.30 -28.35 -1.36
C ASN A 267 -7.66 -28.49 -2.85
N SER A 268 -7.20 -27.56 -3.71
CA SER A 268 -7.36 -27.67 -5.16
C SER A 268 -6.02 -27.72 -5.90
#